data_e188e687e1c545c66224aba7ece920da
#
_entry.id   e188e687e1c545c66224aba7ece920da
#
_cell.length_a   1.000
_cell.length_b   1.000
_cell.length_c   1.000
_cell.angle_alpha   90.00
_cell.angle_beta   90.00
_cell.angle_gamma   90.00
#
_symmetry.space_group_name_H-M   'P 1'
#
loop_
_entity.id
_entity.type
_entity.pdbx_description
1 polymer ?
#
loop_
_entity_poly.entity_id
_entity_poly.type
_entity_poly.pdbx_seq_one_letter_code
_entity_poly.pdbx_strand_id
1 'polypeptide(L)'
;IDLRENSGGYMDQAIKMANEFLSRGDMIVYSEGRAYPRYEAKANGSGRFQREKFVVLIDNFSASASEIFAGAMQDNDRATIIGRRSFGKGLVQQQIPFADGSAMRLTVARYYTPSGRCIQKPYKLGEQEDYAQDLLDRYESGEFFSADSVHFADSTVYYTKQGRKVMGGGGIMPDVFVGRDTTLYTPYFNIVSNRAYTYQFAYQYTNKHRAELSKY
;
A
#
# COMPACT_ATOMS: atom_id res chain seq x y z
N ILE A 1 13.45 -1.85 -2.11
CA ILE A 1 12.26 -1.59 -2.94
C ILE A 1 11.47 -0.49 -2.28
N ASP A 2 11.17 0.57 -3.03
CA ASP A 2 10.41 1.71 -2.52
C ASP A 2 8.97 1.66 -3.05
N LEU A 3 8.01 1.48 -2.12
CA LEU A 3 6.57 1.47 -2.38
C LEU A 3 5.86 2.65 -1.68
N ARG A 4 6.61 3.62 -1.17
CA ARG A 4 6.00 4.85 -0.62
C ARG A 4 5.24 5.58 -1.72
N GLU A 5 4.07 6.14 -1.37
CA GLU A 5 3.16 6.84 -2.29
C GLU A 5 2.64 5.96 -3.45
N ASN A 6 2.86 4.64 -3.40
CA ASN A 6 2.38 3.71 -4.41
C ASN A 6 1.02 3.13 -4.02
N SER A 7 -0.03 3.61 -4.68
CA SER A 7 -1.42 3.18 -4.43
C SER A 7 -1.75 1.76 -4.95
N GLY A 8 -0.76 1.05 -5.46
CA GLY A 8 -0.90 -0.30 -5.99
C GLY A 8 -1.21 -0.35 -7.48
N GLY A 9 -1.95 -1.37 -7.90
CA GLY A 9 -2.26 -1.62 -9.30
C GLY A 9 -2.83 -3.03 -9.47
N TYR A 10 -2.34 -3.76 -10.45
CA TYR A 10 -2.83 -5.10 -10.77
C TYR A 10 -2.26 -6.16 -9.82
N MET A 11 -3.15 -6.99 -9.27
CA MET A 11 -2.79 -8.08 -8.35
C MET A 11 -1.82 -9.10 -8.99
N ASP A 12 -2.02 -9.44 -10.26
CA ASP A 12 -1.16 -10.38 -10.99
C ASP A 12 0.28 -9.86 -11.13
N GLN A 13 0.47 -8.54 -11.25
CA GLN A 13 1.81 -7.94 -11.31
C GLN A 13 2.49 -7.98 -9.92
N ALA A 14 1.76 -7.72 -8.85
CA ALA A 14 2.29 -7.89 -7.49
C ALA A 14 2.68 -9.35 -7.21
N ILE A 15 1.87 -10.32 -7.66
CA ILE A 15 2.17 -11.76 -7.56
C ILE A 15 3.45 -12.10 -8.32
N LYS A 16 3.59 -11.64 -9.57
CA LYS A 16 4.79 -11.87 -10.38
C LYS A 16 6.04 -11.25 -9.73
N MET A 17 5.90 -10.02 -9.23
CA MET A 17 6.99 -9.33 -8.52
C MET A 17 7.39 -10.10 -7.25
N ALA A 18 6.42 -10.53 -6.44
CA ALA A 18 6.71 -11.30 -5.22
C ALA A 18 7.36 -12.65 -5.53
N ASN A 19 6.98 -13.30 -6.63
CA ASN A 19 7.60 -14.55 -7.08
C ASN A 19 9.11 -14.43 -7.35
N GLU A 20 9.60 -13.23 -7.73
CA GLU A 20 11.05 -13.02 -7.95
C GLU A 20 11.87 -13.19 -6.66
N PHE A 21 11.24 -13.01 -5.49
CA PHE A 21 11.91 -12.99 -4.19
C PHE A 21 11.61 -14.19 -3.29
N LEU A 22 10.52 -14.91 -3.54
CA LEU A 22 10.04 -16.00 -2.68
C LEU A 22 10.45 -17.37 -3.19
N SER A 23 10.63 -18.30 -2.26
CA SER A 23 10.97 -19.68 -2.58
C SER A 23 9.76 -20.47 -3.07
N ARG A 24 9.99 -21.54 -3.81
CA ARG A 24 8.91 -22.42 -4.31
C ARG A 24 7.99 -22.85 -3.18
N GLY A 25 6.69 -22.65 -3.37
CA GLY A 25 5.64 -23.04 -2.44
C GLY A 25 5.30 -21.99 -1.39
N ASP A 26 6.10 -20.93 -1.23
CA ASP A 26 5.76 -19.84 -0.34
C ASP A 26 4.46 -19.17 -0.80
N MET A 27 3.52 -18.99 0.11
CA MET A 27 2.27 -18.28 -0.17
C MET A 27 2.57 -16.82 -0.44
N ILE A 28 1.95 -16.25 -1.47
CA ILE A 28 2.05 -14.82 -1.79
C ILE A 28 0.82 -14.09 -1.24
N VAL A 29 -0.35 -14.55 -1.65
CA VAL A 29 -1.64 -13.97 -1.30
C VAL A 29 -2.73 -15.01 -1.55
N TYR A 30 -3.82 -14.94 -0.81
CA TYR A 30 -5.05 -15.60 -1.23
C TYR A 30 -6.21 -14.62 -1.20
N SER A 31 -7.21 -14.89 -2.03
CA SER A 31 -8.46 -14.10 -2.08
C SER A 31 -9.66 -15.02 -1.91
N GLU A 32 -10.69 -14.49 -1.23
CA GLU A 32 -11.93 -15.22 -0.96
C GLU A 32 -13.09 -14.25 -0.83
N GLY A 33 -14.25 -14.62 -1.38
CA GLY A 33 -15.48 -13.85 -1.31
C GLY A 33 -16.69 -14.76 -1.23
N ARG A 34 -17.85 -14.18 -0.90
CA ARG A 34 -19.11 -14.96 -0.74
C ARG A 34 -19.48 -15.82 -1.94
N ALA A 35 -19.29 -15.28 -3.15
CA ALA A 35 -19.55 -15.96 -4.42
C ALA A 35 -18.26 -16.11 -5.25
N TYR A 36 -17.12 -15.86 -4.66
CA TYR A 36 -15.81 -15.93 -5.29
C TYR A 36 -14.99 -17.01 -4.57
N PRO A 37 -14.73 -18.15 -5.22
CA PRO A 37 -14.00 -19.25 -4.60
C PRO A 37 -12.62 -18.80 -4.12
N ARG A 38 -12.11 -19.43 -3.08
CA ARG A 38 -10.77 -19.19 -2.59
C ARG A 38 -9.74 -19.46 -3.70
N TYR A 39 -8.96 -18.45 -4.01
CA TYR A 39 -7.85 -18.50 -4.94
C TYR A 39 -6.54 -18.27 -4.17
N GLU A 40 -5.57 -19.15 -4.35
CA GLU A 40 -4.25 -19.06 -3.71
C GLU A 40 -3.17 -18.85 -4.75
N ALA A 41 -2.34 -17.82 -4.57
CA ALA A 41 -1.14 -17.59 -5.36
C ALA A 41 0.09 -17.99 -4.53
N LYS A 42 0.89 -18.89 -5.06
CA LYS A 42 2.15 -19.37 -4.45
C LYS A 42 3.31 -19.14 -5.39
N ALA A 43 4.48 -18.90 -4.83
CA ALA A 43 5.70 -18.76 -5.59
C ALA A 43 6.09 -20.09 -6.25
N ASN A 44 6.52 -20.02 -7.51
CA ASN A 44 6.91 -21.20 -8.29
C ASN A 44 8.41 -21.53 -8.19
N GLY A 45 9.19 -20.67 -7.51
CA GLY A 45 10.61 -20.85 -7.29
C GLY A 45 11.51 -20.50 -8.49
N SER A 46 10.98 -19.84 -9.51
CA SER A 46 11.76 -19.37 -10.66
C SER A 46 12.41 -18.00 -10.47
N GLY A 47 12.15 -17.35 -9.35
CA GLY A 47 12.61 -15.99 -9.07
C GLY A 47 14.13 -15.89 -8.94
N ARG A 48 14.68 -14.75 -9.35
CA ARG A 48 16.13 -14.51 -9.41
C ARG A 48 16.72 -13.95 -8.14
N PHE A 49 15.89 -13.35 -7.27
CA PHE A 49 16.32 -12.60 -6.09
C PHE A 49 15.96 -13.31 -4.77
N GLN A 50 15.86 -14.64 -4.77
CA GLN A 50 15.42 -15.42 -3.60
C GLN A 50 16.39 -15.34 -2.41
N ARG A 51 17.65 -15.03 -2.62
CA ARG A 51 18.71 -15.01 -1.60
C ARG A 51 19.21 -13.61 -1.26
N GLU A 52 18.86 -12.62 -2.07
CA GLU A 52 19.32 -11.24 -1.89
C GLU A 52 18.70 -10.62 -0.65
N LYS A 53 19.50 -9.91 0.15
CA LYS A 53 18.99 -9.12 1.27
C LYS A 53 18.40 -7.81 0.73
N PHE A 54 17.20 -7.47 1.16
CA PHE A 54 16.56 -6.22 0.78
C PHE A 54 15.55 -5.76 1.84
N VAL A 55 15.15 -4.53 1.74
CA VAL A 55 14.11 -3.90 2.55
C VAL A 55 12.99 -3.41 1.65
N VAL A 56 11.79 -3.27 2.21
CA VAL A 56 10.65 -2.66 1.54
C VAL A 56 10.24 -1.42 2.30
N LEU A 57 10.22 -0.28 1.60
CA LEU A 57 9.75 0.97 2.16
C LEU A 57 8.28 1.15 1.87
N ILE A 58 7.49 1.45 2.90
CA ILE A 58 6.05 1.71 2.80
C ILE A 58 5.67 2.99 3.55
N ASP A 59 4.54 3.56 3.18
CA ASP A 59 3.93 4.66 3.91
C ASP A 59 2.39 4.56 3.91
N ASN A 60 1.73 5.55 4.48
CA ASN A 60 0.27 5.63 4.59
C ASN A 60 -0.48 5.70 3.25
N PHE A 61 0.22 5.90 2.13
CA PHE A 61 -0.33 5.85 0.77
C PHE A 61 -0.02 4.54 0.02
N SER A 62 0.86 3.70 0.58
CA SER A 62 1.09 2.34 0.04
C SER A 62 -0.18 1.52 0.19
N ALA A 63 -0.80 1.12 -0.94
CA ALA A 63 -2.13 0.51 -0.93
C ALA A 63 -2.25 -0.68 -1.90
N SER A 64 -3.25 -1.55 -1.67
CA SER A 64 -3.67 -2.59 -2.63
C SER A 64 -2.53 -3.54 -3.04
N ALA A 65 -2.12 -3.55 -4.32
CA ALA A 65 -1.05 -4.41 -4.83
C ALA A 65 0.30 -4.19 -4.10
N SER A 66 0.58 -2.96 -3.64
CA SER A 66 1.75 -2.68 -2.80
C SER A 66 1.68 -3.38 -1.46
N GLU A 67 0.48 -3.48 -0.88
CA GLU A 67 0.23 -4.19 0.38
C GLU A 67 0.28 -5.71 0.21
N ILE A 68 -0.12 -6.23 -0.96
CA ILE A 68 0.07 -7.65 -1.30
C ILE A 68 1.56 -7.98 -1.28
N PHE A 69 2.37 -7.17 -1.97
CA PHE A 69 3.82 -7.39 -2.01
C PHE A 69 4.45 -7.26 -0.62
N ALA A 70 4.21 -6.15 0.09
CA ALA A 70 4.78 -5.92 1.42
C ALA A 70 4.36 -7.00 2.43
N GLY A 71 3.07 -7.38 2.44
CA GLY A 71 2.54 -8.44 3.30
C GLY A 71 3.13 -9.82 2.98
N ALA A 72 3.29 -10.14 1.69
CA ALA A 72 3.95 -11.37 1.28
C ALA A 72 5.42 -11.44 1.75
N MET A 73 6.15 -10.34 1.64
CA MET A 73 7.54 -10.26 2.12
C MET A 73 7.64 -10.34 3.64
N GLN A 74 6.75 -9.65 4.35
CA GLN A 74 6.73 -9.64 5.81
C GLN A 74 6.37 -11.01 6.39
N ASP A 75 5.27 -11.61 5.90
CA ASP A 75 4.72 -12.84 6.48
C ASP A 75 5.57 -14.07 6.16
N ASN A 76 6.33 -14.05 5.05
CA ASN A 76 7.33 -15.08 4.76
C ASN A 76 8.69 -14.79 5.41
N ASP A 77 8.83 -13.73 6.20
CA ASP A 77 10.10 -13.29 6.80
C ASP A 77 11.21 -13.07 5.76
N ARG A 78 10.81 -12.61 4.58
CA ARG A 78 11.72 -12.49 3.43
C ARG A 78 12.42 -11.13 3.36
N ALA A 79 11.78 -10.08 3.87
CA ALA A 79 12.35 -8.74 3.92
C ALA A 79 11.92 -8.02 5.19
N THR A 80 12.68 -6.99 5.57
CA THR A 80 12.29 -6.04 6.61
C THR A 80 11.45 -4.94 5.99
N ILE A 81 10.28 -4.69 6.56
CA ILE A 81 9.38 -3.62 6.14
C ILE A 81 9.68 -2.37 6.97
N ILE A 82 9.95 -1.26 6.32
CA ILE A 82 10.36 0.00 6.97
C ILE A 82 9.43 1.14 6.57
N GLY A 83 9.06 1.99 7.49
CA GLY A 83 8.26 3.18 7.24
C GLY A 83 7.08 3.37 8.17
N ARG A 84 5.89 3.58 7.62
CA ARG A 84 4.63 3.80 8.36
C ARG A 84 3.58 2.78 7.93
N ARG A 85 2.56 2.59 8.78
CA ARG A 85 1.43 1.71 8.45
C ARG A 85 0.82 2.08 7.11
N SER A 86 0.61 1.07 6.26
CA SER A 86 0.04 1.23 4.93
C SER A 86 -1.44 1.62 4.95
N PHE A 87 -2.04 1.81 3.81
CA PHE A 87 -3.39 2.36 3.65
C PHE A 87 -4.49 1.44 4.17
N GLY A 88 -4.39 0.12 3.96
CA GLY A 88 -5.41 -0.85 4.36
C GLY A 88 -6.49 -1.10 3.30
N LYS A 89 -6.12 -1.29 2.03
CA LYS A 89 -7.05 -1.65 0.94
C LYS A 89 -6.88 -3.11 0.53
N GLY A 90 -7.69 -3.99 1.13
CA GLY A 90 -7.68 -5.43 0.90
C GLY A 90 -8.84 -5.96 0.06
N LEU A 91 -9.37 -5.19 -0.90
CA LEU A 91 -10.52 -5.54 -1.71
C LEU A 91 -10.10 -5.95 -3.13
N VAL A 92 -10.64 -7.07 -3.60
CA VAL A 92 -10.56 -7.52 -4.99
C VAL A 92 -11.74 -6.94 -5.76
N GLN A 93 -11.45 -6.16 -6.79
CA GLN A 93 -12.47 -5.52 -7.63
C GLN A 93 -12.39 -6.06 -9.05
N GLN A 94 -13.55 -6.36 -9.63
CA GLN A 94 -13.70 -6.71 -11.04
C GLN A 94 -14.38 -5.58 -11.80
N GLN A 95 -13.94 -5.35 -13.02
CA GLN A 95 -14.59 -4.44 -13.95
C GLN A 95 -15.50 -5.24 -14.87
N ILE A 96 -16.77 -4.87 -14.90
CA ILE A 96 -17.80 -5.48 -15.74
C ILE A 96 -18.15 -4.45 -16.81
N PRO A 97 -17.76 -4.67 -18.07
CA PRO A 97 -18.09 -3.76 -19.16
C PRO A 97 -19.56 -3.90 -19.58
N PHE A 98 -20.16 -2.80 -20.01
CA PHE A 98 -21.49 -2.76 -20.59
C PHE A 98 -21.42 -2.53 -22.11
N ALA A 99 -22.53 -2.81 -22.80
CA ALA A 99 -22.61 -2.74 -24.26
C ALA A 99 -22.43 -1.30 -24.80
N ASP A 100 -22.71 -0.28 -24.01
CA ASP A 100 -22.57 1.13 -24.37
C ASP A 100 -21.13 1.67 -24.17
N GLY A 101 -20.19 0.80 -23.77
CA GLY A 101 -18.79 1.18 -23.49
C GLY A 101 -18.54 1.69 -22.08
N SER A 102 -19.57 1.87 -21.26
CA SER A 102 -19.41 2.11 -19.83
C SER A 102 -19.03 0.84 -19.08
N ALA A 103 -18.61 0.95 -17.82
CA ALA A 103 -18.27 -0.21 -17.02
C ALA A 103 -18.60 0.01 -15.54
N MET A 104 -18.96 -1.06 -14.86
CA MET A 104 -19.12 -1.11 -13.42
C MET A 104 -17.91 -1.75 -12.78
N ARG A 105 -17.42 -1.18 -11.67
CA ARG A 105 -16.39 -1.80 -10.83
C ARG A 105 -17.03 -2.34 -9.57
N LEU A 106 -17.00 -3.67 -9.41
CA LEU A 106 -17.65 -4.39 -8.32
C LEU A 106 -16.61 -5.05 -7.41
N THR A 107 -16.74 -4.87 -6.10
CA THR A 107 -15.98 -5.65 -5.11
C THR A 107 -16.55 -7.06 -5.02
N VAL A 108 -15.72 -8.07 -5.28
CA VAL A 108 -16.13 -9.48 -5.36
C VAL A 108 -15.50 -10.34 -4.26
N ALA A 109 -14.35 -9.93 -3.69
CA ALA A 109 -13.63 -10.67 -2.68
C ALA A 109 -12.77 -9.74 -1.81
N ARG A 110 -12.25 -10.31 -0.72
CA ARG A 110 -11.12 -9.74 0.04
C ARG A 110 -9.87 -10.54 -0.27
N TYR A 111 -8.70 -9.92 -0.12
CA TYR A 111 -7.47 -10.66 -0.13
C TYR A 111 -6.80 -10.67 1.24
N TYR A 112 -6.02 -11.70 1.46
CA TYR A 112 -5.38 -12.04 2.71
C TYR A 112 -3.90 -12.31 2.48
N THR A 113 -3.09 -11.94 3.44
CA THR A 113 -1.65 -12.20 3.42
C THR A 113 -1.35 -13.66 3.77
N PRO A 114 -0.11 -14.13 3.61
CA PRO A 114 0.27 -15.52 3.93
C PRO A 114 -0.07 -15.96 5.37
N SER A 115 -0.01 -15.06 6.34
CA SER A 115 -0.38 -15.36 7.73
C SER A 115 -1.89 -15.48 7.96
N GLY A 116 -2.72 -15.19 6.96
CA GLY A 116 -4.18 -15.24 7.04
C GLY A 116 -4.84 -13.94 7.46
N ARG A 117 -4.10 -12.87 7.70
CA ARG A 117 -4.69 -11.59 8.07
C ARG A 117 -5.30 -10.89 6.86
N CYS A 118 -6.51 -10.36 7.06
CA CYS A 118 -7.11 -9.40 6.14
C CYS A 118 -6.57 -8.01 6.45
N ILE A 119 -5.95 -7.37 5.49
CA ILE A 119 -5.39 -6.01 5.68
C ILE A 119 -6.43 -4.91 5.43
N GLN A 120 -7.63 -5.28 4.97
CA GLN A 120 -8.71 -4.33 4.74
C GLN A 120 -9.08 -3.60 6.03
N LYS A 121 -8.99 -2.28 6.02
CA LYS A 121 -9.50 -1.45 7.10
C LYS A 121 -11.03 -1.55 7.18
N PRO A 122 -11.63 -1.38 8.37
CA PRO A 122 -13.08 -1.38 8.52
C PRO A 122 -13.73 -0.34 7.60
N TYR A 123 -14.85 -0.70 6.99
CA TYR A 123 -15.71 0.22 6.25
C TYR A 123 -17.15 -0.27 6.29
N LYS A 124 -18.10 0.65 6.17
CA LYS A 124 -19.51 0.33 6.02
C LYS A 124 -19.99 0.67 4.61
N LEU A 125 -20.90 -0.14 4.10
CA LEU A 125 -21.49 0.09 2.78
C LEU A 125 -22.31 1.38 2.79
N GLY A 126 -22.05 2.28 1.83
CA GLY A 126 -22.74 3.58 1.71
C GLY A 126 -22.02 4.74 2.42
N GLU A 127 -21.03 4.48 3.26
CA GLU A 127 -20.26 5.49 4.00
C GLU A 127 -18.89 5.72 3.32
N GLN A 128 -18.88 6.31 2.13
CA GLN A 128 -17.64 6.59 1.38
C GLN A 128 -16.78 7.68 2.07
N GLU A 129 -17.42 8.60 2.76
CA GLU A 129 -16.74 9.68 3.47
C GLU A 129 -15.87 9.14 4.61
N ASP A 130 -16.34 8.15 5.37
CA ASP A 130 -15.59 7.50 6.45
C ASP A 130 -14.28 6.86 5.95
N TYR A 131 -14.29 6.36 4.71
CA TYR A 131 -13.12 5.73 4.13
C TYR A 131 -11.99 6.71 3.81
N ALA A 132 -12.33 7.95 3.44
CA ALA A 132 -11.38 9.03 3.24
C ALA A 132 -10.97 9.67 4.57
N GLN A 133 -11.91 9.76 5.52
CA GLN A 133 -11.70 10.36 6.84
C GLN A 133 -10.66 9.59 7.66
N ASP A 134 -10.57 8.26 7.52
CA ASP A 134 -9.58 7.43 8.23
C ASP A 134 -8.14 7.97 8.16
N LEU A 135 -7.71 8.49 7.01
CA LEU A 135 -6.35 9.04 6.89
C LEU A 135 -6.19 10.35 7.68
N LEU A 136 -7.25 11.17 7.76
CA LEU A 136 -7.24 12.38 8.57
C LEU A 136 -7.22 12.03 10.06
N ASP A 137 -8.06 11.10 10.48
CA ASP A 137 -8.11 10.62 11.88
C ASP A 137 -6.76 10.05 12.32
N ARG A 138 -6.10 9.27 11.45
CA ARG A 138 -4.76 8.73 11.69
C ARG A 138 -3.69 9.83 11.79
N TYR A 139 -3.83 10.88 11.00
CA TYR A 139 -2.95 12.05 11.07
C TYR A 139 -3.18 12.83 12.37
N GLU A 140 -4.42 13.11 12.72
CA GLU A 140 -4.80 13.86 13.92
C GLU A 140 -4.48 13.11 15.21
N SER A 141 -4.58 11.78 15.22
CA SER A 141 -4.16 10.94 16.36
C SER A 141 -2.64 10.86 16.55
N GLY A 142 -1.86 11.40 15.59
CA GLY A 142 -0.40 11.38 15.66
C GLY A 142 0.24 10.10 15.11
N GLU A 143 -0.53 9.20 14.51
CA GLU A 143 -0.03 7.93 13.97
C GLU A 143 1.09 8.09 12.94
N PHE A 144 1.08 9.19 12.18
CA PHE A 144 2.13 9.43 11.17
C PHE A 144 3.47 9.83 11.78
N PHE A 145 3.51 10.13 13.06
CA PHE A 145 4.68 10.66 13.75
C PHE A 145 5.24 9.70 14.81
N SER A 146 4.38 8.85 15.41
CA SER A 146 4.76 7.93 16.48
C SER A 146 4.13 6.55 16.30
N ALA A 147 4.92 5.49 16.52
CA ALA A 147 4.43 4.12 16.55
C ALA A 147 3.44 3.87 17.69
N ASP A 148 3.60 4.56 18.81
CA ASP A 148 2.75 4.41 20.00
C ASP A 148 1.32 4.95 19.77
N SER A 149 1.15 5.78 18.75
CA SER A 149 -0.17 6.33 18.36
C SER A 149 -0.92 5.45 17.37
N VAL A 150 -0.38 4.29 17.01
CA VAL A 150 -1.04 3.37 16.07
C VAL A 150 -2.14 2.59 16.79
N HIS A 151 -3.37 2.73 16.33
CA HIS A 151 -4.51 1.97 16.83
C HIS A 151 -5.04 1.03 15.75
N PHE A 152 -5.18 -0.26 16.10
CA PHE A 152 -5.79 -1.25 15.21
C PHE A 152 -7.24 -1.48 15.61
N ALA A 153 -8.14 -1.45 14.63
CA ALA A 153 -9.56 -1.77 14.85
C ALA A 153 -9.79 -3.26 15.17
N ASP A 154 -8.86 -4.12 14.73
CA ASP A 154 -8.83 -5.55 15.02
C ASP A 154 -7.51 -5.88 15.73
N SER A 155 -7.60 -6.32 16.98
CA SER A 155 -6.46 -6.72 17.81
C SER A 155 -6.04 -8.19 17.60
N THR A 156 -6.60 -8.87 16.61
CA THR A 156 -6.23 -10.26 16.30
C THR A 156 -4.76 -10.33 15.92
N VAL A 157 -4.03 -11.19 16.63
CA VAL A 157 -2.60 -11.43 16.39
C VAL A 157 -2.43 -12.58 15.43
N TYR A 158 -1.64 -12.36 14.40
CA TYR A 158 -1.19 -13.36 13.44
C TYR A 158 0.30 -13.58 13.59
N TYR A 159 0.83 -14.60 12.94
CA TYR A 159 2.24 -14.95 13.04
C TYR A 159 2.83 -15.15 11.65
N THR A 160 4.02 -14.60 11.45
CA THR A 160 4.81 -14.85 10.25
C THR A 160 5.31 -16.29 10.22
N LYS A 161 5.94 -16.70 9.13
CA LYS A 161 6.52 -18.05 8.96
C LYS A 161 7.53 -18.42 10.08
N GLN A 162 8.25 -17.44 10.62
CA GLN A 162 9.21 -17.63 11.72
C GLN A 162 8.63 -17.30 13.10
N GLY A 163 7.33 -17.05 13.21
CA GLY A 163 6.64 -16.81 14.48
C GLY A 163 6.70 -15.37 15.00
N ARG A 164 7.09 -14.38 14.19
CA ARG A 164 6.96 -12.96 14.56
C ARG A 164 5.48 -12.56 14.58
N LYS A 165 5.10 -11.75 15.56
CA LYS A 165 3.73 -11.23 15.68
C LYS A 165 3.49 -10.14 14.63
N VAL A 166 2.35 -10.21 13.97
CA VAL A 166 1.84 -9.20 13.04
C VAL A 166 0.35 -8.97 13.28
N MET A 167 -0.13 -7.77 13.01
CA MET A 167 -1.51 -7.38 13.26
C MET A 167 -2.33 -7.36 11.98
N GLY A 168 -3.63 -7.64 12.09
CA GLY A 168 -4.59 -7.56 10.99
C GLY A 168 -5.46 -6.30 11.06
N GLY A 169 -6.41 -6.16 10.12
CA GLY A 169 -7.52 -5.21 10.20
C GLY A 169 -7.16 -3.74 10.02
N GLY A 170 -6.24 -3.39 9.14
CA GLY A 170 -5.95 -1.98 8.92
C GLY A 170 -4.61 -1.65 8.29
N GLY A 171 -4.22 -2.39 7.26
CA GLY A 171 -2.96 -2.20 6.55
C GLY A 171 -1.81 -3.04 7.08
N ILE A 172 -0.63 -2.83 6.50
CA ILE A 172 0.62 -3.49 6.90
C ILE A 172 1.38 -2.56 7.85
N MET A 173 1.58 -3.00 9.11
CA MET A 173 2.46 -2.31 10.04
C MET A 173 3.91 -2.64 9.70
N PRO A 174 4.81 -1.65 9.58
CA PRO A 174 6.21 -1.91 9.30
C PRO A 174 6.90 -2.59 10.50
N ASP A 175 7.97 -3.34 10.21
CA ASP A 175 8.84 -3.92 11.23
C ASP A 175 9.70 -2.84 11.92
N VAL A 176 10.05 -1.80 11.16
CA VAL A 176 10.79 -0.63 11.65
C VAL A 176 9.97 0.62 11.31
N PHE A 177 9.42 1.23 12.35
CA PHE A 177 8.65 2.46 12.17
C PHE A 177 9.58 3.66 11.93
N VAL A 178 9.24 4.47 10.91
CA VAL A 178 9.88 5.75 10.62
C VAL A 178 8.80 6.81 10.51
N GLY A 179 8.74 7.73 11.46
CA GLY A 179 7.78 8.83 11.48
C GLY A 179 7.94 9.78 10.29
N ARG A 180 6.88 10.53 10.01
CA ARG A 180 6.92 11.56 8.98
C ARG A 180 7.88 12.67 9.39
N ASP A 181 8.84 12.98 8.51
CA ASP A 181 9.72 14.13 8.71
C ASP A 181 8.92 15.42 8.50
N THR A 182 8.91 16.25 9.54
CA THR A 182 8.25 17.57 9.53
C THR A 182 9.25 18.73 9.45
N THR A 183 10.54 18.46 9.43
CA THR A 183 11.57 19.50 9.47
C THR A 183 11.55 20.39 8.23
N LEU A 184 11.09 19.86 7.10
CA LEU A 184 10.94 20.60 5.84
C LEU A 184 9.67 21.47 5.77
N TYR A 185 8.70 21.24 6.65
CA TYR A 185 7.40 21.96 6.64
C TYR A 185 7.47 23.26 7.46
N THR A 186 8.42 24.12 7.11
CA THR A 186 8.50 25.46 7.73
C THR A 186 7.27 26.33 7.37
N PRO A 187 6.91 27.34 8.18
CA PRO A 187 5.84 28.28 7.81
C PRO A 187 6.02 28.89 6.42
N TYR A 188 7.27 29.18 6.05
CA TYR A 188 7.59 29.70 4.72
C TYR A 188 7.30 28.66 3.62
N PHE A 189 7.74 27.42 3.79
CA PHE A 189 7.46 26.34 2.84
C PHE A 189 5.94 26.13 2.67
N ASN A 190 5.19 26.14 3.76
CA ASN A 190 3.73 26.00 3.72
C ASN A 190 3.05 27.14 2.94
N ILE A 191 3.51 28.39 3.12
CA ILE A 191 3.00 29.52 2.33
C ILE A 191 3.30 29.32 0.84
N VAL A 192 4.52 28.96 0.48
CA VAL A 192 4.95 28.74 -0.91
C VAL A 192 4.12 27.63 -1.55
N SER A 193 3.96 26.50 -0.86
CA SER A 193 3.23 25.32 -1.36
C SER A 193 1.72 25.59 -1.46
N ASN A 194 1.09 26.11 -0.41
CA ASN A 194 -0.36 26.36 -0.36
C ASN A 194 -0.81 27.41 -1.38
N ARG A 195 0.05 28.38 -1.69
CA ARG A 195 -0.21 29.38 -2.73
C ARG A 195 0.25 28.93 -4.12
N ALA A 196 0.76 27.71 -4.25
CA ALA A 196 1.25 27.15 -5.50
C ALA A 196 2.30 28.02 -6.21
N TYR A 197 3.12 28.77 -5.47
CA TYR A 197 4.11 29.69 -6.05
C TYR A 197 5.16 28.96 -6.91
N THR A 198 5.57 27.77 -6.51
CA THR A 198 6.48 26.93 -7.32
C THR A 198 5.86 26.59 -8.66
N TYR A 199 4.58 26.21 -8.70
CA TYR A 199 3.88 25.94 -9.94
C TYR A 199 3.74 27.19 -10.81
N GLN A 200 3.34 28.33 -10.22
CA GLN A 200 3.22 29.59 -10.96
C GLN A 200 4.55 30.02 -11.56
N PHE A 201 5.64 29.91 -10.80
CA PHE A 201 6.98 30.20 -11.31
C PHE A 201 7.36 29.25 -12.47
N ALA A 202 7.18 27.94 -12.29
CA ALA A 202 7.49 26.95 -13.31
C ALA A 202 6.70 27.19 -14.60
N TYR A 203 5.40 27.51 -14.48
CA TYR A 203 4.56 27.84 -15.62
C TYR A 203 5.03 29.08 -16.37
N GLN A 204 5.31 30.17 -15.66
CA GLN A 204 5.81 31.42 -16.25
C GLN A 204 7.17 31.22 -16.90
N TYR A 205 8.08 30.52 -16.21
CA TYR A 205 9.42 30.22 -16.70
C TYR A 205 9.37 29.37 -17.98
N THR A 206 8.58 28.30 -17.97
CA THR A 206 8.42 27.43 -19.13
C THR A 206 7.86 28.18 -20.34
N ASN A 207 6.85 29.03 -20.13
CA ASN A 207 6.27 29.81 -21.22
C ASN A 207 7.29 30.81 -21.83
N LYS A 208 8.10 31.45 -20.98
CA LYS A 208 9.12 32.39 -21.41
C LYS A 208 10.29 31.69 -22.13
N HIS A 209 10.65 30.48 -21.74
CA HIS A 209 11.80 29.74 -22.25
C HIS A 209 11.40 28.51 -23.09
N ARG A 210 10.18 28.49 -23.62
CA ARG A 210 9.64 27.32 -24.35
C ARG A 210 10.50 26.85 -25.49
N ALA A 211 11.04 27.79 -26.31
CA ALA A 211 11.89 27.46 -27.44
C ALA A 211 13.26 26.85 -27.06
N GLU A 212 13.75 27.16 -25.88
CA GLU A 212 14.96 26.58 -25.30
C GLU A 212 14.68 25.19 -24.69
N LEU A 213 13.64 25.10 -23.86
CA LEU A 213 13.27 23.87 -23.17
C LEU A 213 12.77 22.76 -24.11
N SER A 214 12.23 23.12 -25.28
CA SER A 214 11.78 22.12 -26.27
C SER A 214 12.95 21.39 -26.99
N LYS A 215 14.19 21.73 -26.69
CA LYS A 215 15.38 21.04 -27.22
C LYS A 215 15.83 19.87 -26.35
N TYR A 216 15.22 19.71 -25.19
CA TYR A 216 15.45 18.63 -24.21
C TYR A 216 14.21 17.75 -24.07
#